data_e30abbf67f8644416b8641a2ebee7b72
#
_entry.id   e30abbf67f8644416b8641a2ebee7b72
#
_cell.length_a   1.000
_cell.length_b   1.000
_cell.length_c   1.000
_cell.angle_alpha   90.00
_cell.angle_beta   90.00
_cell.angle_gamma   90.00
#
_symmetry.space_group_name_H-M   'P 1'
#
loop_
_entity.id
_entity.type
_entity.pdbx_description
1 polymer ?
#
loop_
_entity_poly.entity_id
_entity_poly.type
_entity_poly.pdbx_seq_one_letter_code
_entity_poly.pdbx_strand_id
1 'polypeptide(L)'
;VDESREQTRRILAMQRKSHTLEGLKDQSDKEGIIRKHHSFQRLLEPYAVVNPYAEELFYEDDRLQARRDQPKFLNLCNAVAFLNQMKKPLKNYNGIDYIEVSREDIQQATELASELLGISLDDLSLPARNLLQLLLKMNRKTFTRTEVMNHTGWTKTRLHIHLTELIEMELVLPESTKKNQLQTYKLFYNGEGQDGRRFLLGLRP
;
A
#
# COMPACT_ATOMS: atom_id res chain seq x y z
N VAL A 1 -7.80 12.23 13.06
CA VAL A 1 -7.25 13.61 13.00
C VAL A 1 -6.35 13.76 14.21
N ASP A 2 -5.12 14.27 14.02
CA ASP A 2 -4.20 14.53 15.12
C ASP A 2 -4.61 15.82 15.84
N GLU A 3 -5.10 15.70 17.08
CA GLU A 3 -5.54 16.81 17.95
C GLU A 3 -4.47 17.19 18.97
N SER A 4 -3.21 16.76 18.77
CA SER A 4 -2.11 17.03 19.68
C SER A 4 -1.81 18.53 19.80
N ARG A 5 -1.26 18.91 20.95
CA ARG A 5 -0.78 20.28 21.20
C ARG A 5 0.34 20.67 20.22
N GLU A 6 1.12 19.72 19.77
CA GLU A 6 2.19 19.93 18.80
C GLU A 6 1.60 20.27 17.41
N GLN A 7 0.60 19.51 16.96
CA GLN A 7 -0.10 19.77 15.71
C GLN A 7 -0.78 21.15 15.73
N THR A 8 -1.46 21.48 16.83
CA THR A 8 -2.06 22.82 17.00
C THR A 8 -1.00 23.93 16.88
N ARG A 9 0.18 23.74 17.50
CA ARG A 9 1.29 24.71 17.42
C ARG A 9 1.79 24.89 15.98
N ARG A 10 1.91 23.79 15.22
CA ARG A 10 2.30 23.82 13.80
C ARG A 10 1.28 24.57 12.96
N ILE A 11 -0.01 24.30 13.15
CA ILE A 11 -1.09 25.01 12.44
C ILE A 11 -1.05 26.50 12.71
N LEU A 12 -0.95 26.92 13.98
CA LEU A 12 -0.86 28.32 14.35
C LEU A 12 0.39 29.01 13.78
N ALA A 13 1.51 28.30 13.70
CA ALA A 13 2.74 28.81 13.08
C ALA A 13 2.56 29.03 11.57
N MET A 14 1.94 28.08 10.86
CA MET A 14 1.60 28.22 9.43
C MET A 14 0.64 29.38 9.18
N GLN A 15 -0.39 29.54 10.01
CA GLN A 15 -1.32 30.66 9.92
C GLN A 15 -0.61 32.00 10.08
N ARG A 16 0.29 32.16 11.07
CA ARG A 16 1.10 33.37 11.20
C ARG A 16 2.00 33.61 10.00
N LYS A 17 2.67 32.55 9.49
CA LYS A 17 3.54 32.65 8.32
C LYS A 17 2.78 33.13 7.09
N SER A 18 1.54 32.69 6.88
CA SER A 18 0.73 33.08 5.71
C SER A 18 0.44 34.60 5.63
N HIS A 19 0.55 35.32 6.75
CA HIS A 19 0.39 36.77 6.81
C HIS A 19 1.71 37.56 6.66
N THR A 20 2.81 36.89 6.36
CA THR A 20 4.12 37.51 6.10
C THR A 20 4.39 37.67 4.60
N LEU A 21 5.44 38.45 4.25
CA LEU A 21 5.91 38.55 2.85
C LEU A 21 6.35 37.16 2.30
N GLU A 22 6.90 36.31 3.15
CA GLU A 22 7.26 34.94 2.78
C GLU A 22 6.01 34.11 2.45
N GLY A 23 4.94 34.21 3.24
CA GLY A 23 3.67 33.57 2.95
C GLY A 23 3.03 34.04 1.64
N LEU A 24 3.17 35.34 1.30
CA LEU A 24 2.70 35.85 0.00
C LEU A 24 3.50 35.25 -1.17
N LYS A 25 4.82 35.09 -1.03
CA LYS A 25 5.66 34.40 -2.02
C LYS A 25 5.26 32.93 -2.18
N ASP A 26 5.11 32.21 -1.06
CA ASP A 26 4.65 30.81 -1.05
C ASP A 26 3.29 30.66 -1.77
N GLN A 27 2.37 31.61 -1.61
CA GLN A 27 1.08 31.61 -2.31
C GLN A 27 1.24 31.83 -3.82
N SER A 28 2.09 32.77 -4.23
CA SER A 28 2.38 33.03 -5.66
C SER A 28 3.02 31.81 -6.34
N ASP A 29 3.95 31.17 -5.67
CA ASP A 29 4.58 29.93 -6.15
C ASP A 29 3.58 28.79 -6.29
N LYS A 30 2.67 28.63 -5.32
CA LYS A 30 1.57 27.68 -5.37
C LYS A 30 0.65 27.91 -6.57
N GLU A 31 0.26 29.17 -6.84
CA GLU A 31 -0.56 29.50 -8.00
C GLU A 31 0.17 29.20 -9.32
N GLY A 32 1.51 29.41 -9.37
CA GLY A 32 2.35 29.04 -10.49
C GLY A 32 2.34 27.53 -10.75
N ILE A 33 2.44 26.74 -9.70
CA ILE A 33 2.35 25.25 -9.78
C ILE A 33 0.97 24.82 -10.26
N ILE A 34 -0.11 25.39 -9.71
CA ILE A 34 -1.49 25.08 -10.13
C ILE A 34 -1.69 25.39 -11.61
N ARG A 35 -1.23 26.55 -12.10
CA ARG A 35 -1.31 26.89 -13.53
C ARG A 35 -0.58 25.90 -14.41
N LYS A 36 0.61 25.44 -14.02
CA LYS A 36 1.36 24.39 -14.75
C LYS A 36 0.58 23.09 -14.81
N HIS A 37 -0.02 22.65 -13.70
CA HIS A 37 -0.85 21.47 -13.65
C HIS A 37 -2.08 21.59 -14.57
N HIS A 38 -2.79 22.71 -14.52
CA HIS A 38 -3.94 22.95 -15.41
C HIS A 38 -3.51 22.94 -16.89
N SER A 39 -2.37 23.56 -17.22
CA SER A 39 -1.85 23.55 -18.59
C SER A 39 -1.51 22.13 -19.04
N PHE A 40 -0.87 21.35 -18.20
CA PHE A 40 -0.57 19.93 -18.48
C PHE A 40 -1.86 19.14 -18.71
N GLN A 41 -2.86 19.26 -17.84
CA GLN A 41 -4.14 18.55 -17.96
C GLN A 41 -4.86 18.87 -19.28
N ARG A 42 -4.75 20.13 -19.79
CA ARG A 42 -5.33 20.51 -21.07
C ARG A 42 -4.66 19.92 -22.29
N LEU A 43 -3.43 19.42 -22.14
CA LEU A 43 -2.68 18.74 -23.20
C LEU A 43 -2.95 17.24 -23.25
N LEU A 44 -3.61 16.69 -22.22
CA LEU A 44 -3.95 15.26 -22.20
C LEU A 44 -5.13 15.00 -23.15
N GLU A 45 -4.93 14.05 -24.06
CA GLU A 45 -5.95 13.56 -24.97
C GLU A 45 -6.69 12.35 -24.34
N PRO A 46 -7.97 12.14 -24.62
CA PRO A 46 -8.78 11.09 -23.99
C PRO A 46 -8.55 9.71 -24.60
N TYR A 47 -7.30 9.27 -24.70
CA TYR A 47 -6.97 7.95 -25.21
C TYR A 47 -7.40 6.85 -24.24
N ALA A 48 -7.85 5.72 -24.79
CA ALA A 48 -8.01 4.51 -24.00
C ALA A 48 -6.63 3.98 -23.54
N VAL A 49 -6.58 3.36 -22.38
CA VAL A 49 -5.35 2.74 -21.85
C VAL A 49 -5.56 1.24 -21.77
N VAL A 50 -4.68 0.50 -22.40
CA VAL A 50 -4.66 -0.97 -22.37
C VAL A 50 -3.42 -1.42 -21.61
N ASN A 51 -3.60 -2.35 -20.67
CA ASN A 51 -2.48 -2.94 -19.94
C ASN A 51 -2.24 -4.37 -20.46
N PRO A 52 -1.24 -4.60 -21.32
CA PRO A 52 -0.94 -5.92 -21.86
C PRO A 52 -0.40 -6.90 -20.79
N TYR A 53 0.02 -6.39 -19.64
CA TYR A 53 0.53 -7.17 -18.51
C TYR A 53 -0.51 -7.41 -17.41
N ALA A 54 -1.76 -7.01 -17.61
CA ALA A 54 -2.77 -7.02 -16.54
C ALA A 54 -3.01 -8.43 -15.96
N GLU A 55 -2.91 -9.47 -16.77
CA GLU A 55 -3.08 -10.86 -16.35
C GLU A 55 -1.87 -11.39 -15.54
N GLU A 56 -0.70 -10.77 -15.70
CA GLU A 56 0.51 -11.11 -14.95
C GLU A 56 0.56 -10.42 -13.57
N LEU A 57 -0.21 -9.33 -13.40
CA LEU A 57 -0.22 -8.50 -12.20
C LEU A 57 -1.39 -8.89 -11.30
N PHE A 58 -1.14 -9.66 -10.27
CA PHE A 58 -2.20 -10.11 -9.36
C PHE A 58 -1.78 -10.08 -7.90
N TYR A 59 -2.76 -9.92 -7.03
CA TYR A 59 -2.61 -10.17 -5.60
C TYR A 59 -2.97 -11.62 -5.28
N GLU A 60 -2.30 -12.20 -4.31
CA GLU A 60 -2.66 -13.53 -3.80
C GLU A 60 -4.10 -13.52 -3.27
N ASP A 61 -4.89 -14.53 -3.65
CA ASP A 61 -6.34 -14.61 -3.45
C ASP A 61 -6.77 -15.03 -2.02
N ASP A 62 -5.83 -15.41 -1.17
CA ASP A 62 -6.04 -15.73 0.24
C ASP A 62 -6.57 -14.53 1.06
N ARG A 63 -6.37 -13.28 0.58
CA ARG A 63 -6.70 -12.05 1.28
C ARG A 63 -8.00 -11.44 0.78
N LEU A 64 -8.93 -11.10 1.70
CA LEU A 64 -10.16 -10.40 1.33
C LEU A 64 -9.87 -8.99 0.78
N GLN A 65 -8.83 -8.33 1.26
CA GLN A 65 -8.44 -7.00 0.85
C GLN A 65 -7.92 -6.97 -0.59
N ALA A 66 -7.37 -8.08 -1.09
CA ALA A 66 -6.89 -8.21 -2.47
C ALA A 66 -7.96 -7.82 -3.50
N ARG A 67 -9.25 -8.13 -3.24
CA ARG A 67 -10.37 -7.73 -4.12
C ARG A 67 -10.53 -6.22 -4.29
N ARG A 68 -10.10 -5.44 -3.30
CA ARG A 68 -10.13 -3.96 -3.32
C ARG A 68 -8.81 -3.37 -3.82
N ASP A 69 -7.70 -4.03 -3.54
CA ASP A 69 -6.37 -3.54 -3.87
C ASP A 69 -6.01 -3.81 -5.33
N GLN A 70 -6.43 -4.95 -5.88
CA GLN A 70 -6.21 -5.30 -7.30
C GLN A 70 -6.70 -4.21 -8.27
N PRO A 71 -7.98 -3.79 -8.25
CA PRO A 71 -8.44 -2.76 -9.18
C PRO A 71 -7.78 -1.39 -8.93
N LYS A 72 -7.44 -1.04 -7.70
CA LYS A 72 -6.72 0.20 -7.40
C LYS A 72 -5.33 0.21 -8.04
N PHE A 73 -4.60 -0.90 -7.90
CA PHE A 73 -3.27 -1.04 -8.46
C PHE A 73 -3.29 -1.01 -10.00
N LEU A 74 -4.19 -1.77 -10.63
CA LEU A 74 -4.34 -1.75 -12.09
C LEU A 74 -4.73 -0.35 -12.61
N ASN A 75 -5.64 0.33 -11.92
CA ASN A 75 -6.02 1.70 -12.26
C ASN A 75 -4.86 2.68 -12.06
N LEU A 76 -4.00 2.47 -11.07
CA LEU A 76 -2.80 3.29 -10.88
C LEU A 76 -1.80 3.08 -12.03
N CYS A 77 -1.57 1.84 -12.49
CA CYS A 77 -0.76 1.55 -13.68
C CYS A 77 -1.30 2.28 -14.92
N ASN A 78 -2.63 2.23 -15.12
CA ASN A 78 -3.29 2.92 -16.22
C ASN A 78 -3.16 4.45 -16.11
N ALA A 79 -3.29 5.01 -14.90
CA ALA A 79 -3.14 6.43 -14.66
C ALA A 79 -1.71 6.92 -14.92
N VAL A 80 -0.69 6.17 -14.51
CA VAL A 80 0.72 6.47 -14.79
C VAL A 80 0.97 6.45 -16.31
N ALA A 81 0.49 5.42 -17.00
CA ALA A 81 0.62 5.33 -18.46
C ALA A 81 -0.10 6.48 -19.18
N PHE A 82 -1.30 6.87 -18.69
CA PHE A 82 -2.07 7.97 -19.23
C PHE A 82 -1.33 9.31 -19.05
N LEU A 83 -0.72 9.56 -17.90
CA LEU A 83 0.08 10.76 -17.67
C LEU A 83 1.35 10.80 -18.55
N ASN A 84 1.87 9.64 -18.92
CA ASN A 84 3.04 9.50 -19.78
C ASN A 84 2.67 9.41 -21.29
N GLN A 85 1.41 9.65 -21.68
CA GLN A 85 0.90 9.42 -23.04
C GLN A 85 1.71 10.08 -24.14
N MET A 86 2.29 11.25 -23.90
CA MET A 86 3.10 11.99 -24.89
C MET A 86 4.40 11.25 -25.27
N LYS A 87 4.82 10.25 -24.51
CA LYS A 87 6.03 9.46 -24.74
C LYS A 87 5.70 8.09 -25.36
N LYS A 88 4.42 7.80 -25.59
CA LYS A 88 3.93 6.49 -25.99
C LYS A 88 3.50 6.44 -27.46
N PRO A 89 3.71 5.31 -28.13
CA PRO A 89 3.15 5.10 -29.46
C PRO A 89 1.62 5.03 -29.36
N LEU A 90 0.95 5.81 -30.20
CA LEU A 90 -0.50 5.73 -30.36
C LEU A 90 -0.84 4.53 -31.24
N LYS A 91 -1.78 3.73 -30.80
CA LYS A 91 -2.32 2.58 -31.51
C LYS A 91 -3.81 2.76 -31.79
N ASN A 92 -4.34 2.04 -32.80
CA ASN A 92 -5.75 2.09 -33.11
C ASN A 92 -6.33 0.66 -33.22
N TYR A 93 -7.48 0.46 -32.64
CA TYR A 93 -8.26 -0.76 -32.76
C TYR A 93 -9.73 -0.43 -33.01
N ASN A 94 -10.24 -0.79 -34.19
CA ASN A 94 -11.63 -0.53 -34.59
C ASN A 94 -12.08 0.94 -34.41
N GLY A 95 -11.19 1.90 -34.70
CA GLY A 95 -11.49 3.33 -34.59
C GLY A 95 -11.30 3.90 -33.19
N ILE A 96 -10.84 3.11 -32.20
CA ILE A 96 -10.52 3.56 -30.86
C ILE A 96 -9.00 3.73 -30.76
N ASP A 97 -8.58 4.97 -30.52
CA ASP A 97 -7.17 5.27 -30.26
C ASP A 97 -6.81 4.91 -28.81
N TYR A 98 -5.71 4.19 -28.64
CA TYR A 98 -5.26 3.74 -27.34
C TYR A 98 -3.74 3.75 -27.20
N ILE A 99 -3.29 3.78 -25.95
CA ILE A 99 -1.89 3.62 -25.55
C ILE A 99 -1.75 2.39 -24.65
N GLU A 100 -0.56 1.84 -24.58
CA GLU A 100 -0.27 0.69 -23.74
C GLU A 100 0.52 1.06 -22.50
N VAL A 101 0.23 0.38 -21.39
CA VAL A 101 1.05 0.38 -20.19
C VAL A 101 2.38 -0.28 -20.47
N SER A 102 3.49 0.34 -20.09
CA SER A 102 4.82 -0.24 -20.20
C SER A 102 5.30 -0.80 -18.86
N ARG A 103 6.40 -1.56 -18.86
CA ARG A 103 7.00 -2.08 -17.62
C ARG A 103 7.52 -0.96 -16.72
N GLU A 104 7.99 0.14 -17.30
CA GLU A 104 8.39 1.35 -16.57
C GLU A 104 7.22 2.01 -15.85
N ASP A 105 6.03 2.05 -16.48
CA ASP A 105 4.82 2.57 -15.83
C ASP A 105 4.40 1.68 -14.65
N ILE A 106 4.51 0.36 -14.79
CA ILE A 106 4.22 -0.60 -13.72
C ILE A 106 5.19 -0.41 -12.56
N GLN A 107 6.48 -0.22 -12.84
CA GLN A 107 7.46 0.04 -11.80
C GLN A 107 7.14 1.34 -11.05
N GLN A 108 6.87 2.44 -11.76
CA GLN A 108 6.46 3.71 -11.14
C GLN A 108 5.17 3.57 -10.32
N ALA A 109 4.18 2.85 -10.86
CA ALA A 109 2.95 2.57 -10.14
C ALA A 109 3.19 1.73 -8.88
N THR A 110 4.11 0.77 -8.92
CA THR A 110 4.47 -0.06 -7.76
C THR A 110 5.13 0.77 -6.66
N GLU A 111 6.03 1.68 -7.02
CA GLU A 111 6.68 2.60 -6.09
C GLU A 111 5.64 3.51 -5.41
N LEU A 112 4.78 4.17 -6.20
CA LEU A 112 3.69 5.03 -5.69
C LEU A 112 2.69 4.24 -4.84
N ALA A 113 2.29 3.05 -5.28
CA ALA A 113 1.35 2.21 -4.53
C ALA A 113 1.96 1.75 -3.19
N SER A 114 3.26 1.44 -3.16
CA SER A 114 3.96 1.06 -1.92
C SER A 114 3.95 2.20 -0.90
N GLU A 115 4.13 3.44 -1.34
CA GLU A 115 4.06 4.61 -0.46
C GLU A 115 2.65 4.90 0.05
N LEU A 116 1.63 4.78 -0.81
CA LEU A 116 0.25 5.21 -0.53
C LEU A 116 -0.62 4.12 0.08
N LEU A 117 -0.48 2.88 -0.38
CA LEU A 117 -1.31 1.73 -0.03
C LEU A 117 -0.53 0.66 0.75
N GLY A 118 0.80 0.75 0.74
CA GLY A 118 1.67 -0.21 1.39
C GLY A 118 1.55 -0.18 2.90
N ILE A 119 1.71 -1.35 3.50
CA ILE A 119 1.84 -1.51 4.94
C ILE A 119 3.28 -1.29 5.37
N SER A 120 3.47 -0.82 6.61
CA SER A 120 4.78 -0.69 7.24
C SER A 120 4.84 -1.60 8.46
N LEU A 121 5.98 -2.26 8.65
CA LEU A 121 6.22 -3.00 9.90
C LEU A 121 6.34 -2.05 11.11
N ASP A 122 6.58 -0.75 10.87
CA ASP A 122 6.63 0.26 11.93
C ASP A 122 5.25 0.58 12.51
N ASP A 123 4.18 0.24 11.80
CA ASP A 123 2.81 0.36 12.28
C ASP A 123 2.46 -0.72 13.34
N LEU A 124 3.31 -1.78 13.48
CA LEU A 124 3.17 -2.82 14.51
C LEU A 124 3.79 -2.40 15.83
N SER A 125 3.17 -2.79 16.94
CA SER A 125 3.80 -2.72 18.25
C SER A 125 5.08 -3.59 18.30
N LEU A 126 6.05 -3.21 19.13
CA LEU A 126 7.29 -3.97 19.27
C LEU A 126 7.07 -5.46 19.62
N PRO A 127 6.14 -5.82 20.54
CA PRO A 127 5.85 -7.22 20.81
C PRO A 127 5.23 -7.96 19.63
N ALA A 128 4.34 -7.33 18.85
CA ALA A 128 3.76 -7.94 17.65
C ALA A 128 4.83 -8.16 16.57
N ARG A 129 5.76 -7.20 16.40
CA ARG A 129 6.90 -7.34 15.50
C ARG A 129 7.82 -8.50 15.91
N ASN A 130 8.10 -8.64 17.21
CA ASN A 130 8.87 -9.76 17.74
C ASN A 130 8.15 -11.11 17.52
N LEU A 131 6.83 -11.14 17.67
CA LEU A 131 6.02 -12.32 17.37
C LEU A 131 6.12 -12.70 15.89
N LEU A 132 6.01 -11.71 14.99
CA LEU A 132 6.13 -11.93 13.54
C LEU A 132 7.50 -12.52 13.18
N GLN A 133 8.58 -11.99 13.74
CA GLN A 133 9.94 -12.52 13.54
C GLN A 133 10.10 -13.95 14.07
N LEU A 134 9.46 -14.25 15.17
CA LEU A 134 9.46 -15.62 15.71
C LEU A 134 8.70 -16.57 14.77
N LEU A 135 7.53 -16.19 14.27
CA LEU A 135 6.76 -17.00 13.33
C LEU A 135 7.54 -17.28 12.05
N LEU A 136 8.29 -16.29 11.52
CA LEU A 136 9.19 -16.50 10.39
C LEU A 136 10.29 -17.53 10.71
N LYS A 137 10.92 -17.43 11.91
CA LYS A 137 11.97 -18.35 12.34
C LYS A 137 11.47 -19.78 12.55
N MET A 138 10.19 -19.95 12.88
CA MET A 138 9.58 -21.28 12.99
C MET A 138 9.52 -22.01 11.64
N ASN A 139 9.68 -21.27 10.53
CA ASN A 139 9.68 -21.79 9.16
C ASN A 139 8.47 -22.71 8.84
N ARG A 140 7.30 -22.35 9.38
CA ARG A 140 6.04 -23.06 9.17
C ARG A 140 5.02 -22.12 8.55
N LYS A 141 4.35 -22.60 7.51
CA LYS A 141 3.28 -21.84 6.86
C LYS A 141 2.03 -21.76 7.75
N THR A 142 1.76 -22.78 8.56
CA THR A 142 0.59 -22.82 9.45
C THR A 142 1.02 -23.15 10.88
N PHE A 143 0.28 -22.61 11.85
CA PHE A 143 0.54 -22.79 13.28
C PHE A 143 -0.72 -22.66 14.11
N THR A 144 -0.67 -23.13 15.35
CA THR A 144 -1.72 -22.98 16.35
C THR A 144 -1.28 -22.04 17.48
N ARG A 145 -2.24 -21.47 18.21
CA ARG A 145 -1.94 -20.66 19.40
C ARG A 145 -1.11 -21.42 20.43
N THR A 146 -1.40 -22.70 20.62
CA THR A 146 -0.69 -23.54 21.60
C THR A 146 0.78 -23.71 21.24
N GLU A 147 1.11 -23.93 19.97
CA GLU A 147 2.50 -24.01 19.51
C GLU A 147 3.25 -22.72 19.78
N VAL A 148 2.64 -21.56 19.45
CA VAL A 148 3.26 -20.27 19.69
C VAL A 148 3.43 -20.00 21.19
N MET A 149 2.45 -20.34 22.03
CA MET A 149 2.56 -20.19 23.49
C MET A 149 3.71 -21.05 24.05
N ASN A 150 3.87 -22.28 23.58
CA ASN A 150 4.96 -23.16 23.99
C ASN A 150 6.34 -22.59 23.60
N HIS A 151 6.45 -21.93 22.45
CA HIS A 151 7.69 -21.31 22.01
C HIS A 151 8.01 -19.97 22.69
N THR A 152 6.99 -19.19 23.01
CA THR A 152 7.16 -17.83 23.57
C THR A 152 7.13 -17.79 25.08
N GLY A 153 6.49 -18.76 25.72
CA GLY A 153 6.13 -18.71 27.14
C GLY A 153 5.06 -17.63 27.45
N TRP A 154 4.41 -17.06 26.44
CA TRP A 154 3.41 -16.00 26.66
C TRP A 154 2.10 -16.55 27.21
N THR A 155 1.43 -15.73 27.98
CA THR A 155 0.05 -16.00 28.41
C THR A 155 -0.91 -15.92 27.22
N LYS A 156 -2.03 -16.62 27.32
CA LYS A 156 -3.10 -16.63 26.31
C LYS A 156 -3.57 -15.19 25.95
N THR A 157 -3.70 -14.35 26.95
CA THR A 157 -4.14 -12.95 26.76
C THR A 157 -3.10 -12.14 25.97
N ARG A 158 -1.82 -12.25 26.34
CA ARG A 158 -0.74 -11.53 25.66
C ARG A 158 -0.64 -11.97 24.19
N LEU A 159 -0.65 -13.29 23.95
CA LEU A 159 -0.63 -13.79 22.58
C LEU A 159 -1.84 -13.31 21.78
N HIS A 160 -3.03 -13.31 22.38
CA HIS A 160 -4.24 -12.87 21.70
C HIS A 160 -4.14 -11.42 21.20
N ILE A 161 -3.67 -10.50 22.04
CA ILE A 161 -3.54 -9.08 21.67
C ILE A 161 -2.62 -8.91 20.44
N HIS A 162 -1.41 -9.45 20.49
CA HIS A 162 -0.43 -9.25 19.41
C HIS A 162 -0.71 -10.10 18.18
N LEU A 163 -1.34 -11.25 18.32
CA LEU A 163 -1.80 -12.04 17.18
C LEU A 163 -2.97 -11.35 16.46
N THR A 164 -3.86 -10.69 17.19
CA THR A 164 -4.95 -9.90 16.59
C THR A 164 -4.39 -8.74 15.78
N GLU A 165 -3.37 -8.05 16.28
CA GLU A 165 -2.68 -6.97 15.55
C GLU A 165 -2.09 -7.47 14.21
N LEU A 166 -1.46 -8.66 14.20
CA LEU A 166 -0.96 -9.29 12.97
C LEU A 166 -2.09 -9.69 12.01
N ILE A 167 -3.24 -10.12 12.55
CA ILE A 167 -4.41 -10.49 11.74
C ILE A 167 -5.07 -9.24 11.12
N GLU A 168 -5.17 -8.15 11.86
CA GLU A 168 -5.73 -6.87 11.36
C GLU A 168 -4.90 -6.31 10.21
N MET A 169 -3.58 -6.53 10.23
CA MET A 169 -2.69 -6.18 9.14
C MET A 169 -2.59 -7.26 8.04
N GLU A 170 -3.37 -8.33 8.14
CA GLU A 170 -3.37 -9.48 7.23
C GLU A 170 -2.02 -10.18 7.05
N LEU A 171 -1.06 -9.95 7.95
CA LEU A 171 0.23 -10.66 7.98
C LEU A 171 0.08 -12.12 8.41
N VAL A 172 -0.98 -12.39 9.16
CA VAL A 172 -1.43 -13.71 9.59
C VAL A 172 -2.91 -13.84 9.26
N LEU A 173 -3.30 -14.94 8.63
CA LEU A 173 -4.68 -15.23 8.27
C LEU A 173 -5.22 -16.38 9.12
N PRO A 174 -6.42 -16.24 9.73
CA PRO A 174 -7.09 -17.36 10.36
C PRO A 174 -7.58 -18.33 9.28
N GLU A 175 -7.23 -19.61 9.39
CA GLU A 175 -7.79 -20.63 8.52
C GLU A 175 -9.15 -21.10 9.04
N SER A 176 -10.07 -21.37 8.09
CA SER A 176 -11.39 -21.90 8.43
C SER A 176 -11.25 -23.33 8.96
N THR A 177 -11.58 -23.54 10.22
CA THR A 177 -11.54 -24.87 10.84
C THR A 177 -12.92 -25.51 10.84
N LYS A 178 -12.97 -26.83 10.63
CA LYS A 178 -14.19 -27.61 10.81
C LYS A 178 -14.61 -27.57 12.29
N LYS A 179 -15.92 -27.69 12.53
CA LYS A 179 -16.50 -27.80 13.90
C LYS A 179 -15.69 -28.82 14.73
N ASN A 180 -15.18 -28.42 15.90
CA ASN A 180 -14.35 -29.22 16.82
C ASN A 180 -12.86 -29.39 16.47
N GLN A 181 -12.28 -28.62 15.57
CA GLN A 181 -10.83 -28.56 15.36
C GLN A 181 -10.20 -27.32 16.00
N LEU A 182 -8.92 -27.44 16.41
CA LEU A 182 -8.16 -26.29 16.90
C LEU A 182 -8.02 -25.25 15.79
N GLN A 183 -8.26 -23.98 16.14
CA GLN A 183 -8.05 -22.87 15.21
C GLN A 183 -6.61 -22.82 14.75
N THR A 184 -6.39 -22.94 13.44
CA THR A 184 -5.11 -22.78 12.77
C THR A 184 -4.99 -21.40 12.15
N TYR A 185 -3.76 -20.95 12.01
CA TYR A 185 -3.39 -19.66 11.42
C TYR A 185 -2.33 -19.90 10.36
N LYS A 186 -2.45 -19.17 9.24
CA LYS A 186 -1.48 -19.19 8.16
C LYS A 186 -0.63 -17.91 8.24
N LEU A 187 0.70 -18.07 8.26
CA LEU A 187 1.61 -16.94 8.07
C LEU A 187 1.60 -16.56 6.60
N PHE A 188 1.15 -15.35 6.31
CA PHE A 188 1.07 -14.82 4.95
C PHE A 188 2.29 -13.96 4.59
N TYR A 189 2.91 -13.35 5.59
CA TYR A 189 4.10 -12.51 5.46
C TYR A 189 5.35 -13.33 5.11
N ASN A 190 6.13 -12.87 4.12
CA ASN A 190 7.31 -13.55 3.58
C ASN A 190 8.64 -12.83 3.87
N GLY A 191 8.62 -11.76 4.67
CA GLY A 191 9.84 -11.04 5.06
C GLY A 191 10.04 -9.69 4.37
N GLU A 192 9.02 -9.15 3.70
CA GLU A 192 9.06 -7.83 3.06
C GLU A 192 9.16 -6.71 4.09
N GLY A 193 9.69 -5.54 3.71
CA GLY A 193 9.69 -4.32 4.52
C GLY A 193 10.61 -4.37 5.75
N GLN A 194 11.54 -5.33 5.86
CA GLN A 194 12.53 -5.37 6.95
C GLN A 194 13.53 -4.22 6.89
N ASP A 195 13.64 -3.55 5.74
CA ASP A 195 14.44 -2.35 5.52
C ASP A 195 13.75 -1.05 5.97
N GLY A 196 12.57 -1.16 6.59
CA GLY A 196 11.74 -0.04 7.03
C GLY A 196 10.89 0.60 5.93
N ARG A 197 10.94 0.08 4.70
CA ARG A 197 10.10 0.58 3.60
C ARG A 197 8.70 -0.01 3.66
N ARG A 198 7.74 0.74 3.14
CA ARG A 198 6.38 0.24 2.91
C ARG A 198 6.38 -0.76 1.75
N PHE A 199 5.54 -1.76 1.83
CA PHE A 199 5.43 -2.81 0.81
C PHE A 199 3.97 -3.19 0.55
N LEU A 200 3.72 -3.68 -0.66
CA LEU A 200 2.41 -4.16 -1.08
C LEU A 200 2.32 -5.65 -0.77
N LEU A 201 1.65 -5.98 0.33
CA LEU A 201 1.52 -7.37 0.77
C LEU A 201 0.74 -8.21 -0.25
N GLY A 202 1.35 -9.30 -0.71
CA GLY A 202 0.73 -10.28 -1.61
C GLY A 202 0.63 -9.86 -3.08
N LEU A 203 1.17 -8.71 -3.49
CA LEU A 203 1.30 -8.36 -4.92
C LEU A 203 2.37 -9.24 -5.57
N ARG A 204 2.03 -9.83 -6.69
CA ARG A 204 2.93 -10.57 -7.58
C ARG A 204 3.04 -9.78 -8.90
N PRO A 205 4.20 -9.12 -9.13
CA PRO A 205 4.49 -8.41 -10.37
C PRO A 205 4.99 -9.35 -11.46
#